data_b2f2c8d33013db25c7c64525c8a5d70f
#
_entry.id   b2f2c8d33013db25c7c64525c8a5d70f
#
_cell.length_a   1.000
_cell.length_b   1.000
_cell.length_c   1.000
_cell.angle_alpha   90.00
_cell.angle_beta   90.00
_cell.angle_gamma   90.00
#
_symmetry.space_group_name_H-M   'P 1'
#
loop_
_entity.id
_entity.type
_entity.pdbx_description
1 polymer ?
#
loop_
_entity_poly.entity_id
_entity_poly.type
_entity_poly.pdbx_seq_one_letter_code
_entity_poly.pdbx_strand_id
1 'polypeptide(L)'
;MIFLTEEHLTTEDFDYELPEELIAQTPLEHRDQSRMLVLDSKTGKYQDDYFYNVIDRLEPGDALVMNDSRVLPARIYGVKPDTGGHLEVLLLNNIKGDQWETLIKPAKRAKVGTKISFGNGELTAVVKEELEHGGRIVEFEYDGIFLEVLES
;
A
#
# COMPACT_ATOMS: atom_id res chain seq x y z
N MET A 1 31.90 13.97 14.40
CA MET A 1 31.74 13.73 12.96
C MET A 1 32.18 12.30 12.71
N ILE A 2 31.27 11.37 12.63
CA ILE A 2 31.57 9.96 12.36
C ILE A 2 31.69 9.87 10.84
N PHE A 3 32.91 9.66 10.36
CA PHE A 3 33.11 9.25 8.98
C PHE A 3 32.59 7.83 8.85
N LEU A 4 31.42 7.69 8.29
CA LEU A 4 31.01 6.41 7.72
C LEU A 4 32.00 6.13 6.59
N THR A 5 32.94 5.23 6.81
CA THR A 5 33.62 4.57 5.70
C THR A 5 32.54 3.96 4.85
N GLU A 6 32.48 4.29 3.55
CA GLU A 6 31.63 3.63 2.59
C GLU A 6 32.06 2.16 2.50
N GLU A 7 31.64 1.34 3.44
CA GLU A 7 31.65 -0.10 3.24
C GLU A 7 30.58 -0.35 2.18
N HIS A 8 31.02 -0.87 1.04
CA HIS A 8 30.11 -1.27 -0.02
C HIS A 8 29.32 -2.51 0.46
N LEU A 9 28.23 -2.26 1.17
CA LEU A 9 27.31 -3.31 1.58
C LEU A 9 26.61 -3.90 0.36
N THR A 10 26.56 -5.21 0.28
CA THR A 10 25.85 -5.97 -0.74
C THR A 10 24.59 -6.58 -0.15
N THR A 11 23.68 -7.07 -0.97
CA THR A 11 22.49 -7.81 -0.48
C THR A 11 22.87 -9.08 0.28
N GLU A 12 24.01 -9.69 -0.04
CA GLU A 12 24.52 -10.88 0.64
C GLU A 12 24.91 -10.62 2.10
N ASP A 13 25.31 -9.38 2.43
CA ASP A 13 25.64 -9.00 3.81
C ASP A 13 24.39 -8.99 4.73
N PHE A 14 23.20 -9.01 4.15
CA PHE A 14 21.91 -9.05 4.85
C PHE A 14 21.20 -10.41 4.73
N ASP A 15 21.84 -11.38 4.08
CA ASP A 15 21.29 -12.72 3.95
C ASP A 15 21.48 -13.51 5.25
N TYR A 16 20.39 -14.09 5.76
CA TYR A 16 20.41 -14.91 6.95
C TYR A 16 19.29 -15.94 6.90
N GLU A 17 19.45 -17.03 7.63
CA GLU A 17 18.42 -18.04 7.77
C GLU A 17 17.25 -17.52 8.59
N LEU A 18 16.09 -17.33 7.99
CA LEU A 18 14.84 -16.94 8.64
C LEU A 18 13.86 -18.12 8.65
N PRO A 19 13.72 -18.83 9.78
CA PRO A 19 12.72 -19.89 9.91
C PRO A 19 11.30 -19.37 9.71
N GLU A 20 10.48 -20.10 8.95
CA GLU A 20 9.12 -19.67 8.59
C GLU A 20 8.23 -19.42 9.83
N GLU A 21 8.42 -20.18 10.88
CA GLU A 21 7.69 -20.04 12.15
C GLU A 21 7.97 -18.72 12.89
N LEU A 22 9.04 -18.01 12.55
CA LEU A 22 9.34 -16.68 13.09
C LEU A 22 8.66 -15.55 12.34
N ILE A 23 8.02 -15.85 11.21
CA ILE A 23 7.26 -14.87 10.43
C ILE A 23 5.82 -14.84 10.95
N ALA A 24 5.44 -13.74 11.61
CA ALA A 24 4.10 -13.57 12.13
C ALA A 24 3.05 -13.61 11.01
N GLN A 25 2.02 -14.47 11.17
CA GLN A 25 0.94 -14.64 10.20
C GLN A 25 -0.31 -13.84 10.57
N THR A 26 -0.43 -13.41 11.81
CA THR A 26 -1.55 -12.63 12.32
C THR A 26 -1.06 -11.45 13.13
N PRO A 27 -1.73 -10.27 13.06
CA PRO A 27 -1.40 -9.15 13.92
C PRO A 27 -1.78 -9.44 15.38
N LEU A 28 -1.12 -8.75 16.31
CA LEU A 28 -1.56 -8.72 17.70
C LEU A 28 -2.85 -7.91 17.85
N GLU A 29 -3.67 -8.26 18.83
CA GLU A 29 -4.90 -7.52 19.18
C GLU A 29 -4.58 -6.06 19.52
N HIS A 30 -3.51 -5.85 20.29
CA HIS A 30 -2.98 -4.53 20.62
C HIS A 30 -1.60 -4.34 19.98
N ARG A 31 -1.48 -3.39 19.07
CA ARG A 31 -0.28 -3.17 18.25
C ARG A 31 0.94 -2.73 19.07
N ASP A 32 0.71 -2.04 20.18
CA ASP A 32 1.74 -1.58 21.11
C ASP A 32 2.36 -2.71 21.95
N GLN A 33 1.74 -3.90 21.97
CA GLN A 33 2.28 -5.11 22.59
C GLN A 33 3.30 -5.85 21.73
N SER A 34 3.66 -5.31 20.56
CA SER A 34 4.71 -5.89 19.73
C SER A 34 6.04 -5.91 20.48
N ARG A 35 6.81 -6.98 20.27
CA ARG A 35 8.18 -7.05 20.76
C ARG A 35 9.03 -5.96 20.11
N MET A 36 9.91 -5.38 20.89
CA MET A 36 10.84 -4.33 20.48
C MET A 36 12.26 -4.77 20.85
N LEU A 37 13.19 -4.65 19.89
CA LEU A 37 14.62 -4.81 20.15
C LEU A 37 15.22 -3.44 20.42
N VAL A 38 15.87 -3.28 21.54
CA VAL A 38 16.59 -2.06 21.92
C VAL A 38 18.06 -2.27 21.73
N LEU A 39 18.67 -1.54 20.81
CA LEU A 39 20.09 -1.63 20.46
C LEU A 39 20.83 -0.37 20.94
N ASP A 40 21.87 -0.55 21.73
CA ASP A 40 22.84 0.50 22.03
C ASP A 40 23.86 0.60 20.90
N SER A 41 23.76 1.65 20.08
CA SER A 41 24.62 1.87 18.92
C SER A 41 26.09 2.06 19.26
N LYS A 42 26.45 2.39 20.50
CA LYS A 42 27.84 2.61 20.93
C LYS A 42 28.50 1.31 21.36
N THR A 43 27.75 0.45 22.03
CA THR A 43 28.30 -0.78 22.62
C THR A 43 27.94 -2.03 21.84
N GLY A 44 26.96 -1.94 20.92
CA GLY A 44 26.41 -3.08 20.19
C GLY A 44 25.57 -4.02 21.07
N LYS A 45 25.34 -3.69 22.36
CA LYS A 45 24.51 -4.48 23.24
C LYS A 45 23.04 -4.28 22.88
N TYR A 46 22.25 -5.34 23.01
CA TYR A 46 20.81 -5.30 22.75
C TYR A 46 20.05 -5.95 23.91
N GLN A 47 18.79 -5.60 24.03
CA GLN A 47 17.84 -6.20 24.96
C GLN A 47 16.46 -6.27 24.33
N ASP A 48 15.69 -7.27 24.74
CA ASP A 48 14.29 -7.40 24.37
C ASP A 48 13.43 -6.51 25.27
N ASP A 49 12.40 -5.90 24.66
CA ASP A 49 11.42 -5.05 25.32
C ASP A 49 10.07 -5.14 24.56
N TYR A 50 9.09 -4.36 24.96
CA TYR A 50 7.81 -4.20 24.28
C TYR A 50 7.64 -2.76 23.80
N PHE A 51 6.91 -2.61 22.68
CA PHE A 51 6.80 -1.31 22.01
C PHE A 51 6.12 -0.23 22.88
N TYR A 52 5.19 -0.59 23.77
CA TYR A 52 4.58 0.38 24.70
C TYR A 52 5.60 1.06 25.63
N ASN A 53 6.77 0.48 25.84
CA ASN A 53 7.85 1.10 26.63
C ASN A 53 8.71 2.07 25.80
N VAL A 54 8.41 2.30 24.51
CA VAL A 54 9.16 3.26 23.70
C VAL A 54 9.11 4.67 24.29
N ILE A 55 8.00 4.99 24.98
CA ILE A 55 7.79 6.29 25.60
C ILE A 55 8.83 6.61 26.68
N ASP A 56 9.30 5.59 27.41
CA ASP A 56 10.31 5.73 28.46
C ASP A 56 11.73 6.01 27.91
N ARG A 57 11.89 5.97 26.60
CA ARG A 57 13.16 6.20 25.90
C ARG A 57 13.23 7.54 25.21
N LEU A 58 12.15 8.33 25.29
CA LEU A 58 12.06 9.66 24.71
C LEU A 58 12.32 10.70 25.80
N GLU A 59 13.11 11.71 25.45
CA GLU A 59 13.45 12.83 26.32
C GLU A 59 12.82 14.13 25.81
N PRO A 60 12.58 15.13 26.68
CA PRO A 60 12.13 16.43 26.22
C PRO A 60 13.09 17.05 25.20
N GLY A 61 12.58 17.34 24.01
CA GLY A 61 13.35 17.83 22.88
C GLY A 61 13.57 16.83 21.76
N ASP A 62 13.26 15.55 21.99
CA ASP A 62 13.26 14.54 20.93
C ASP A 62 12.13 14.79 19.93
N ALA A 63 12.37 14.44 18.68
CA ALA A 63 11.38 14.50 17.61
C ALA A 63 11.11 13.10 17.07
N LEU A 64 9.88 12.64 17.25
CA LEU A 64 9.41 11.38 16.68
C LEU A 64 8.79 11.63 15.31
N VAL A 65 9.47 11.19 14.26
CA VAL A 65 8.97 11.31 12.87
C VAL A 65 8.20 10.03 12.52
N MET A 66 6.94 10.20 12.17
CA MET A 66 6.05 9.10 11.79
C MET A 66 5.47 9.31 10.40
N ASN A 67 5.03 8.22 9.77
CA ASN A 67 4.27 8.30 8.54
C ASN A 67 2.80 8.64 8.86
N ASP A 68 2.30 9.74 8.27
CA ASP A 68 0.92 10.19 8.35
C ASP A 68 0.15 9.96 7.03
N SER A 69 0.75 9.23 6.10
CA SER A 69 0.12 8.93 4.83
C SER A 69 -1.05 7.96 5.01
N ARG A 70 -2.18 8.28 4.37
CA ARG A 70 -3.31 7.34 4.24
C ARG A 70 -3.09 6.46 3.02
N VAL A 71 -3.34 5.17 3.19
CA VAL A 71 -3.37 4.23 2.06
C VAL A 71 -4.72 4.36 1.38
N LEU A 72 -4.71 4.71 0.10
CA LEU A 72 -5.93 4.74 -0.70
C LEU A 72 -6.50 3.34 -0.88
N PRO A 73 -7.83 3.15 -0.92
CA PRO A 73 -8.46 1.90 -1.32
C PRO A 73 -8.26 1.68 -2.84
N ALA A 74 -7.00 1.47 -3.24
CA ALA A 74 -6.62 1.43 -4.65
C ALA A 74 -7.15 0.19 -5.39
N ARG A 75 -7.58 -0.85 -4.67
CA ARG A 75 -8.13 -2.08 -5.25
C ARG A 75 -9.64 -2.10 -5.09
N ILE A 76 -10.35 -1.88 -6.19
CA ILE A 76 -11.80 -1.80 -6.21
C ILE A 76 -12.39 -2.90 -7.10
N TYR A 77 -13.60 -3.31 -6.78
CA TYR A 77 -14.31 -4.38 -7.49
C TYR A 77 -15.58 -3.82 -8.12
N GLY A 78 -15.72 -4.03 -9.41
CA GLY A 78 -16.86 -3.55 -10.18
C GLY A 78 -17.47 -4.62 -11.05
N VAL A 79 -18.59 -4.28 -11.64
CA VAL A 79 -19.32 -5.14 -12.55
C VAL A 79 -19.56 -4.42 -13.87
N LYS A 80 -19.59 -5.19 -14.94
CA LYS A 80 -20.02 -4.69 -16.25
C LYS A 80 -21.55 -4.61 -16.27
N PRO A 81 -22.15 -3.43 -16.46
CA PRO A 81 -23.61 -3.30 -16.43
C PRO A 81 -24.34 -4.12 -17.50
N ASP A 82 -23.66 -4.36 -18.64
CA ASP A 82 -24.20 -5.08 -19.80
C ASP A 82 -24.24 -6.60 -19.61
N THR A 83 -23.24 -7.17 -18.90
CA THR A 83 -23.06 -8.63 -18.82
C THR A 83 -23.03 -9.18 -17.41
N GLY A 84 -23.01 -8.32 -16.38
CA GLY A 84 -22.83 -8.72 -14.98
C GLY A 84 -21.41 -9.28 -14.67
N GLY A 85 -20.48 -9.16 -15.60
CA GLY A 85 -19.13 -9.70 -15.44
C GLY A 85 -18.33 -8.92 -14.39
N HIS A 86 -17.79 -9.63 -13.39
CA HIS A 86 -16.98 -9.04 -12.34
C HIS A 86 -15.56 -8.69 -12.85
N LEU A 87 -15.07 -7.53 -12.43
CA LEU A 87 -13.73 -7.03 -12.71
C LEU A 87 -13.09 -6.49 -11.42
N GLU A 88 -11.82 -6.81 -11.22
CA GLU A 88 -10.95 -6.17 -10.24
C GLU A 88 -10.19 -5.05 -10.95
N VAL A 89 -10.19 -3.86 -10.39
CA VAL A 89 -9.47 -2.68 -10.89
C VAL A 89 -8.52 -2.20 -9.81
N LEU A 90 -7.23 -2.18 -10.11
CA LEU A 90 -6.20 -1.64 -9.25
C LEU A 90 -5.74 -0.29 -9.81
N LEU A 91 -5.97 0.77 -9.05
CA LEU A 91 -5.50 2.11 -9.37
C LEU A 91 -3.97 2.17 -9.20
N LEU A 92 -3.27 2.73 -10.19
CA LEU A 92 -1.82 2.93 -10.16
C LEU A 92 -1.49 4.41 -10.05
N ASN A 93 -1.70 5.15 -11.14
CA ASN A 93 -1.33 6.55 -11.24
C ASN A 93 -2.50 7.39 -11.77
N ASN A 94 -2.75 8.55 -11.16
CA ASN A 94 -3.59 9.55 -11.79
C ASN A 94 -2.81 10.23 -12.92
N ILE A 95 -3.35 10.17 -14.14
CA ILE A 95 -2.71 10.75 -15.31
C ILE A 95 -3.10 12.22 -15.47
N LYS A 96 -4.43 12.47 -15.45
CA LYS A 96 -4.98 13.81 -15.60
C LYS A 96 -6.48 13.80 -15.28
N GLY A 97 -6.90 14.67 -14.34
CA GLY A 97 -8.31 14.74 -13.96
C GLY A 97 -8.82 13.38 -13.48
N ASP A 98 -9.87 12.88 -14.14
CA ASP A 98 -10.50 11.61 -13.77
C ASP A 98 -9.92 10.39 -14.52
N GLN A 99 -8.83 10.59 -15.25
CA GLN A 99 -8.14 9.54 -15.98
C GLN A 99 -7.03 8.91 -15.13
N TRP A 100 -7.11 7.59 -14.97
CA TRP A 100 -6.19 6.80 -14.20
C TRP A 100 -5.60 5.65 -15.01
N GLU A 101 -4.30 5.44 -14.80
CA GLU A 101 -3.66 4.19 -15.15
C GLU A 101 -4.05 3.13 -14.14
N THR A 102 -4.46 1.97 -14.63
CA THR A 102 -4.97 0.87 -13.80
C THR A 102 -4.50 -0.48 -14.31
N LEU A 103 -4.48 -1.49 -13.42
CA LEU A 103 -4.46 -2.89 -13.83
C LEU A 103 -5.87 -3.46 -13.66
N ILE A 104 -6.37 -4.16 -14.69
CA ILE A 104 -7.70 -4.77 -14.63
C ILE A 104 -7.61 -6.28 -14.77
N LYS A 105 -8.30 -6.99 -13.89
CA LYS A 105 -8.35 -8.45 -13.91
C LYS A 105 -9.79 -8.96 -13.95
N PRO A 106 -10.15 -9.85 -14.91
CA PRO A 106 -9.33 -10.32 -16.04
C PRO A 106 -9.22 -9.29 -17.18
N ALA A 107 -8.00 -8.94 -17.60
CA ALA A 107 -7.73 -7.90 -18.61
C ALA A 107 -8.45 -8.12 -19.94
N LYS A 108 -8.61 -9.39 -20.35
CA LYS A 108 -9.28 -9.78 -21.61
C LYS A 108 -10.75 -9.32 -21.69
N ARG A 109 -11.39 -9.07 -20.54
CA ARG A 109 -12.79 -8.63 -20.45
C ARG A 109 -12.95 -7.11 -20.42
N ALA A 110 -11.85 -6.37 -20.25
CA ALA A 110 -11.81 -4.90 -20.17
C ALA A 110 -11.23 -4.32 -21.46
N LYS A 111 -12.01 -4.33 -22.53
CA LYS A 111 -11.68 -3.73 -23.83
C LYS A 111 -12.00 -2.24 -23.83
N VAL A 112 -11.39 -1.49 -24.75
CA VAL A 112 -11.75 -0.08 -24.97
C VAL A 112 -13.27 0.06 -25.12
N GLY A 113 -13.85 1.05 -24.43
CA GLY A 113 -15.30 1.29 -24.37
C GLY A 113 -16.05 0.44 -23.32
N THR A 114 -15.38 -0.50 -22.64
CA THR A 114 -16.02 -1.26 -21.54
C THR A 114 -16.40 -0.30 -20.42
N LYS A 115 -17.68 -0.34 -20.02
CA LYS A 115 -18.19 0.35 -18.84
C LYS A 115 -18.10 -0.57 -17.61
N ILE A 116 -17.73 0.01 -16.48
CA ILE A 116 -17.62 -0.69 -15.19
C ILE A 116 -18.37 0.15 -14.16
N SER A 117 -19.18 -0.48 -13.34
CA SER A 117 -19.91 0.15 -12.24
C SER A 117 -19.41 -0.43 -10.92
N PHE A 118 -19.20 0.42 -9.93
CA PHE A 118 -18.72 0.08 -8.59
C PHE A 118 -19.77 0.48 -7.56
N GLY A 119 -19.78 -0.22 -6.43
CA GLY A 119 -20.78 -0.01 -5.38
C GLY A 119 -22.19 -0.18 -5.92
N ASN A 120 -23.09 0.74 -5.55
CA ASN A 120 -24.46 0.79 -6.08
C ASN A 120 -24.58 1.72 -7.31
N GLY A 121 -23.46 2.06 -7.94
CA GLY A 121 -23.40 2.93 -9.12
C GLY A 121 -22.91 4.35 -8.84
N GLU A 122 -22.48 4.64 -7.62
CA GLU A 122 -21.92 5.94 -7.24
C GLU A 122 -20.62 6.26 -7.99
N LEU A 123 -19.87 5.22 -8.37
CA LEU A 123 -18.66 5.33 -9.18
C LEU A 123 -18.83 4.48 -10.44
N THR A 124 -18.55 5.09 -11.58
CA THR A 124 -18.49 4.37 -12.86
C THR A 124 -17.16 4.66 -13.55
N ALA A 125 -16.74 3.78 -14.45
CA ALA A 125 -15.55 3.98 -15.25
C ALA A 125 -15.76 3.49 -16.68
N VAL A 126 -15.02 4.10 -17.61
CA VAL A 126 -14.95 3.68 -19.02
C VAL A 126 -13.50 3.43 -19.39
N VAL A 127 -13.20 2.27 -19.94
CA VAL A 127 -11.88 1.95 -20.48
C VAL A 127 -11.62 2.78 -21.71
N LYS A 128 -10.58 3.63 -21.69
CA LYS A 128 -10.20 4.52 -22.80
C LYS A 128 -9.09 3.93 -23.65
N GLU A 129 -8.14 3.22 -23.05
CA GLU A 129 -6.97 2.68 -23.73
C GLU A 129 -6.53 1.35 -23.12
N GLU A 130 -6.00 0.46 -23.97
CA GLU A 130 -5.35 -0.78 -23.54
C GLU A 130 -3.84 -0.58 -23.56
N LEU A 131 -3.19 -0.83 -22.42
CA LEU A 131 -1.75 -0.79 -22.27
C LEU A 131 -1.17 -2.22 -22.21
N GLU A 132 0.16 -2.31 -22.22
CA GLU A 132 0.85 -3.59 -22.04
C GLU A 132 0.61 -4.23 -20.68
N HIS A 133 0.89 -5.51 -20.53
CA HIS A 133 0.82 -6.28 -19.30
C HIS A 133 -0.52 -6.22 -18.52
N GLY A 134 -1.61 -5.99 -19.24
CA GLY A 134 -2.95 -5.90 -18.63
C GLY A 134 -3.32 -4.50 -18.12
N GLY A 135 -2.46 -3.51 -18.37
CA GLY A 135 -2.71 -2.11 -18.05
C GLY A 135 -3.88 -1.53 -18.84
N ARG A 136 -4.56 -0.58 -18.26
CA ARG A 136 -5.68 0.16 -18.88
C ARG A 136 -5.64 1.62 -18.43
N ILE A 137 -5.98 2.52 -19.33
CA ILE A 137 -6.39 3.86 -18.95
C ILE A 137 -7.91 3.84 -18.84
N VAL A 138 -8.40 4.22 -17.66
CA VAL A 138 -9.83 4.37 -17.41
C VAL A 138 -10.15 5.82 -17.07
N GLU A 139 -11.32 6.26 -17.43
CA GLU A 139 -11.87 7.53 -17.02
C GLU A 139 -13.05 7.28 -16.10
N PHE A 140 -12.96 7.82 -14.88
CA PHE A 140 -13.98 7.69 -13.86
C PHE A 140 -15.03 8.79 -13.98
N GLU A 141 -16.26 8.46 -13.61
CA GLU A 141 -17.40 9.37 -13.53
C GLU A 141 -18.07 9.15 -12.17
N TYR A 142 -18.23 10.22 -11.39
CA TYR A 142 -18.73 10.23 -10.02
C TYR A 142 -19.19 11.64 -9.65
N ASP A 143 -19.97 11.76 -8.58
CA ASP A 143 -20.36 13.03 -7.98
C ASP A 143 -19.54 13.30 -6.71
N GLY A 144 -18.97 14.52 -6.57
CA GLY A 144 -18.24 14.95 -5.39
C GLY A 144 -16.72 14.79 -5.49
N ILE A 145 -16.09 14.31 -4.43
CA ILE A 145 -14.63 14.14 -4.32
C ILE A 145 -14.26 12.68 -4.52
N PHE A 146 -13.40 12.39 -5.50
CA PHE A 146 -13.02 11.02 -5.89
C PHE A 146 -12.59 10.15 -4.71
N LEU A 147 -11.76 10.69 -3.82
CA LEU A 147 -11.24 9.92 -2.68
C LEU A 147 -12.35 9.58 -1.67
N GLU A 148 -13.31 10.46 -1.46
CA GLU A 148 -14.45 10.20 -0.58
C GLU A 148 -15.37 9.13 -1.16
N VAL A 149 -15.57 9.15 -2.49
CA VAL A 149 -16.35 8.12 -3.20
C VAL A 149 -15.65 6.76 -3.17
N LEU A 150 -14.31 6.72 -3.19
CA LEU A 150 -13.55 5.48 -3.04
C LEU A 150 -13.62 4.87 -1.62
N GLU A 151 -13.83 5.70 -0.60
CA GLU A 151 -13.88 5.28 0.81
C GLU A 151 -15.31 4.88 1.24
N SER A 152 -16.35 5.17 0.43
CA SER A 152 -17.75 4.85 0.71
C SER A 152 -18.10 3.39 0.36
#